data_ea83d601519a9e11b5dc23edd70c86aa
#
_entry.id   ea83d601519a9e11b5dc23edd70c86aa
#
_cell.length_a   1.000
_cell.length_b   1.000
_cell.length_c   1.000
_cell.angle_alpha   90.00
_cell.angle_beta   90.00
_cell.angle_gamma   90.00
#
_symmetry.space_group_name_H-M   'P 1'
#
loop_
_entity.id
_entity.type
_entity.pdbx_description
1 polymer ?
#
loop_
_entity_poly.entity_id
_entity_poly.type
_entity_poly.pdbx_seq_one_letter_code
_entity_poly.pdbx_strand_id
1 'polypeptide(L)'
;MGTIVIDAHQHVWNLDRAVYDWLGPELAPIDRTIEFAELVPSLRRAGVDGTVLVQSADNPEDTALMRDVAAVNPEVVAVVGYLPLDRPEEVAEQIESFRRDPLMVGVRNLIHNIPDPEWLLRPEVDESLGLLESAGLTFDLVAVLPEHLALVPVLVERHPDLRIVIDHLAKPPIGLQDREPWWTLIAQAAQAPRVTAKVSGLYSATADSSAWTTELIRPYFERAVELFGPSRLMFGGDWPISVLSGGYERVWNGLGPLFAALDETDRDRVLSGTAIEFYGIDPQRIAALERSRA
;
A
#
# COMPACT_ATOMS: atom_id res chain seq x y z
N MET A 1 21.50 -7.29 -16.37
CA MET A 1 21.13 -6.30 -15.35
C MET A 1 20.02 -6.94 -14.53
N GLY A 2 20.09 -6.90 -13.19
CA GLY A 2 19.00 -7.44 -12.37
C GLY A 2 17.73 -6.63 -12.53
N THR A 3 16.56 -7.24 -12.31
CA THR A 3 15.26 -6.57 -12.32
C THR A 3 15.25 -5.43 -11.29
N ILE A 4 14.64 -4.27 -11.63
CA ILE A 4 14.44 -3.19 -10.65
C ILE A 4 13.53 -3.67 -9.52
N VAL A 5 13.71 -3.11 -8.33
CA VAL A 5 12.88 -3.40 -7.17
C VAL A 5 12.07 -2.16 -6.80
N ILE A 6 10.75 -2.31 -6.70
CA ILE A 6 9.81 -1.27 -6.33
C ILE A 6 9.19 -1.61 -4.98
N ASP A 7 9.31 -0.69 -4.03
CA ASP A 7 8.57 -0.73 -2.78
C ASP A 7 7.22 -0.02 -2.96
N ALA A 8 6.14 -0.77 -2.94
CA ALA A 8 4.81 -0.28 -3.28
C ALA A 8 4.05 0.35 -2.09
N HIS A 9 4.73 0.59 -0.93
CA HIS A 9 4.04 1.14 0.23
C HIS A 9 4.99 1.84 1.20
N GLN A 10 5.09 3.17 1.08
CA GLN A 10 5.89 4.03 1.93
C GLN A 10 5.09 5.28 2.31
N HIS A 11 5.48 5.92 3.43
CA HIS A 11 4.89 7.17 3.88
C HIS A 11 5.96 8.22 4.17
N VAL A 12 5.55 9.46 4.12
CA VAL A 12 6.25 10.62 4.67
C VAL A 12 5.21 11.49 5.34
N TRP A 13 5.60 12.26 6.35
CA TRP A 13 4.72 13.25 6.95
C TRP A 13 5.50 14.43 7.52
N ASN A 14 4.83 15.57 7.56
CA ASN A 14 5.39 16.81 8.10
C ASN A 14 4.33 17.49 8.98
N LEU A 15 4.60 17.55 10.29
CA LEU A 15 3.64 18.04 11.29
C LEU A 15 3.37 19.54 11.19
N ASP A 16 4.21 20.29 10.48
CA ASP A 16 4.01 21.72 10.19
C ASP A 16 3.13 21.93 8.94
N ARG A 17 2.89 20.90 8.13
CA ARG A 17 2.18 21.00 6.85
C ARG A 17 0.82 20.34 6.83
N ALA A 18 0.65 19.24 7.55
CA ALA A 18 -0.58 18.47 7.57
C ALA A 18 -0.89 17.94 8.98
N VAL A 19 -2.14 17.61 9.23
CA VAL A 19 -2.61 17.03 10.49
C VAL A 19 -2.70 15.52 10.36
N TYR A 20 -2.17 14.80 11.34
CA TYR A 20 -2.16 13.34 11.42
C TYR A 20 -2.78 12.91 12.74
N ASP A 21 -4.12 12.81 12.79
CA ASP A 21 -4.90 12.58 14.01
C ASP A 21 -4.57 11.26 14.73
N TRP A 22 -4.00 10.30 14.01
CA TRP A 22 -3.59 9.00 14.55
C TRP A 22 -2.19 9.01 15.18
N LEU A 23 -1.39 10.06 14.94
CA LEU A 23 -0.02 10.18 15.42
C LEU A 23 -0.02 10.80 16.81
N GLY A 24 0.71 10.20 17.76
CA GLY A 24 0.79 10.67 19.12
C GLY A 24 1.97 10.09 19.89
N PRO A 25 2.15 10.53 21.16
CA PRO A 25 3.32 10.16 21.99
C PRO A 25 3.53 8.65 22.20
N GLU A 26 2.48 7.84 22.09
CA GLU A 26 2.55 6.38 22.14
C GLU A 26 3.32 5.78 20.97
N LEU A 27 3.44 6.55 19.86
CA LEU A 27 4.22 6.23 18.69
C LEU A 27 5.56 6.99 18.65
N ALA A 28 6.12 7.31 19.82
CA ALA A 28 7.25 8.23 20.01
C ALA A 28 8.39 8.16 18.97
N PRO A 29 8.87 6.99 18.48
CA PRO A 29 9.91 6.97 17.46
C PRO A 29 9.51 7.65 16.15
N ILE A 30 8.21 7.71 15.84
CA ILE A 30 7.66 8.24 14.59
C ILE A 30 6.74 9.46 14.82
N ASP A 31 6.46 9.84 16.06
CA ASP A 31 5.68 11.05 16.43
C ASP A 31 6.53 12.31 16.23
N ARG A 32 6.89 12.58 14.99
CA ARG A 32 7.67 13.73 14.53
C ARG A 32 7.56 13.87 13.02
N THR A 33 8.05 14.97 12.48
CA THR A 33 8.22 15.07 11.03
C THR A 33 9.19 13.98 10.54
N ILE A 34 8.80 13.28 9.46
CA ILE A 34 9.54 12.19 8.82
C ILE A 34 9.77 12.55 7.36
N GLU A 35 11.02 12.75 7.00
CA GLU A 35 11.42 13.17 5.65
C GLU A 35 11.88 11.96 4.82
N PHE A 36 11.58 11.99 3.52
CA PHE A 36 11.99 10.93 2.59
C PHE A 36 13.51 10.68 2.57
N ALA A 37 14.30 11.72 2.79
CA ALA A 37 15.75 11.63 2.87
C ALA A 37 16.25 10.65 3.95
N GLU A 38 15.47 10.43 5.01
CA GLU A 38 15.81 9.47 6.07
C GLU A 38 15.70 8.01 5.59
N LEU A 39 14.83 7.73 4.63
CA LEU A 39 14.63 6.39 4.05
C LEU A 39 15.69 6.04 3.00
N VAL A 40 16.15 7.00 2.21
CA VAL A 40 17.03 6.78 1.06
C VAL A 40 18.24 5.87 1.35
N PRO A 41 18.99 6.04 2.46
CA PRO A 41 20.09 5.14 2.78
C PRO A 41 19.66 3.67 2.95
N SER A 42 18.47 3.41 3.49
CA SER A 42 17.94 2.06 3.69
C SER A 42 17.46 1.43 2.38
N LEU A 43 16.82 2.21 1.50
CA LEU A 43 16.50 1.75 0.15
C LEU A 43 17.75 1.28 -0.60
N ARG A 44 18.80 2.09 -0.57
CA ARG A 44 20.08 1.75 -1.24
C ARG A 44 20.72 0.49 -0.69
N ARG A 45 20.73 0.31 0.65
CA ARG A 45 21.26 -0.92 1.27
C ARG A 45 20.43 -2.15 0.94
N ALA A 46 19.13 -1.99 0.81
CA ALA A 46 18.20 -3.07 0.42
C ALA A 46 18.22 -3.36 -1.08
N GLY A 47 18.82 -2.49 -1.90
CA GLY A 47 18.78 -2.61 -3.36
C GLY A 47 17.40 -2.30 -3.94
N VAL A 48 16.61 -1.48 -3.25
CA VAL A 48 15.32 -0.98 -3.71
C VAL A 48 15.55 0.29 -4.52
N ASP A 49 15.01 0.33 -5.73
CA ASP A 49 15.29 1.39 -6.71
C ASP A 49 14.25 2.48 -6.72
N GLY A 50 13.00 2.09 -6.53
CA GLY A 50 11.87 3.01 -6.55
C GLY A 50 10.85 2.71 -5.48
N THR A 51 9.98 3.69 -5.21
CA THR A 51 8.93 3.56 -4.20
C THR A 51 7.65 4.28 -4.59
N VAL A 52 6.51 3.77 -4.09
CA VAL A 52 5.21 4.42 -4.15
C VAL A 52 4.95 5.07 -2.79
N LEU A 53 4.73 6.39 -2.77
CA LEU A 53 4.24 7.08 -1.58
C LEU A 53 2.73 6.90 -1.48
N VAL A 54 2.28 6.54 -0.29
CA VAL A 54 0.86 6.33 0.02
C VAL A 54 0.44 7.31 1.11
N GLN A 55 -0.72 7.94 0.96
CA GLN A 55 -1.22 8.90 1.93
C GLN A 55 -1.27 8.30 3.35
N SER A 56 -1.04 9.13 4.34
CA SER A 56 -1.04 8.80 5.76
C SER A 56 -2.02 9.66 6.58
N ALA A 57 -2.74 10.57 5.92
CA ALA A 57 -3.81 11.36 6.52
C ALA A 57 -4.91 11.68 5.51
N ASP A 58 -6.17 11.70 5.98
CA ASP A 58 -7.34 12.00 5.15
C ASP A 58 -7.50 13.52 4.96
N ASN A 59 -6.45 14.15 4.37
CA ASN A 59 -6.46 15.57 4.00
C ASN A 59 -5.63 15.84 2.74
N PRO A 60 -5.95 16.91 1.99
CA PRO A 60 -5.25 17.27 0.76
C PRO A 60 -3.81 17.75 0.99
N GLU A 61 -3.48 18.24 2.19
CA GLU A 61 -2.15 18.73 2.54
C GLU A 61 -1.12 17.60 2.55
N ASP A 62 -1.50 16.41 3.01
CA ASP A 62 -0.64 15.21 2.96
C ASP A 62 -0.37 14.79 1.51
N THR A 63 -1.40 14.81 0.65
CA THR A 63 -1.23 14.56 -0.78
C THR A 63 -0.30 15.59 -1.45
N ALA A 64 -0.46 16.87 -1.10
CA ALA A 64 0.40 17.93 -1.62
C ALA A 64 1.87 17.75 -1.16
N LEU A 65 2.09 17.37 0.09
CA LEU A 65 3.42 17.04 0.62
C LEU A 65 4.07 15.91 -0.18
N MET A 66 3.35 14.81 -0.41
CA MET A 66 3.89 13.67 -1.17
C MET A 66 4.25 14.04 -2.62
N ARG A 67 3.44 14.88 -3.27
CA ARG A 67 3.75 15.39 -4.62
C ARG A 67 5.01 16.25 -4.64
N ASP A 68 5.19 17.14 -3.65
CA ASP A 68 6.40 17.96 -3.52
C ASP A 68 7.63 17.08 -3.30
N VAL A 69 7.53 16.06 -2.45
CA VAL A 69 8.60 15.06 -2.23
C VAL A 69 8.93 14.33 -3.53
N ALA A 70 7.93 13.86 -4.26
CA ALA A 70 8.12 13.14 -5.52
C ALA A 70 8.71 14.01 -6.64
N ALA A 71 8.49 15.33 -6.61
CA ALA A 71 9.04 16.26 -7.59
C ALA A 71 10.58 16.38 -7.53
N VAL A 72 11.16 16.13 -6.36
CA VAL A 72 12.62 16.29 -6.13
C VAL A 72 13.35 14.98 -5.85
N ASN A 73 12.62 13.87 -5.70
CA ASN A 73 13.18 12.53 -5.43
C ASN A 73 12.77 11.58 -6.57
N PRO A 74 13.67 11.28 -7.51
CA PRO A 74 13.36 10.42 -8.66
C PRO A 74 13.06 8.97 -8.27
N GLU A 75 13.44 8.54 -7.07
CA GLU A 75 13.10 7.25 -6.49
C GLU A 75 11.58 7.11 -6.21
N VAL A 76 10.87 8.23 -6.03
CA VAL A 76 9.40 8.20 -5.89
C VAL A 76 8.77 8.13 -7.26
N VAL A 77 8.24 6.96 -7.61
CA VAL A 77 7.72 6.68 -8.96
C VAL A 77 6.21 6.85 -9.10
N ALA A 78 5.49 6.87 -7.98
CA ALA A 78 4.03 7.07 -7.95
C ALA A 78 3.57 7.57 -6.57
N VAL A 79 2.36 8.13 -6.55
CA VAL A 79 1.68 8.63 -5.34
C VAL A 79 0.24 8.12 -5.32
N VAL A 80 -0.15 7.50 -4.20
CA VAL A 80 -1.53 7.19 -3.85
C VAL A 80 -1.99 8.27 -2.88
N GLY A 81 -2.86 9.16 -3.34
CA GLY A 81 -3.29 10.34 -2.58
C GLY A 81 -4.60 10.17 -1.85
N TYR A 82 -5.08 11.27 -1.29
CA TYR A 82 -6.40 11.38 -0.66
C TYR A 82 -7.37 12.12 -1.58
N LEU A 83 -8.61 11.60 -1.67
CA LEU A 83 -9.79 12.32 -2.12
C LEU A 83 -10.92 12.09 -1.12
N PRO A 84 -11.80 13.07 -0.88
CA PRO A 84 -12.88 12.97 0.10
C PRO A 84 -14.04 12.12 -0.46
N LEU A 85 -13.93 10.79 -0.36
CA LEU A 85 -14.88 9.86 -1.00
C LEU A 85 -16.33 9.98 -0.49
N ASP A 86 -16.53 10.58 0.67
CA ASP A 86 -17.86 10.91 1.21
C ASP A 86 -18.47 12.21 0.62
N ARG A 87 -17.76 12.85 -0.31
CA ARG A 87 -18.18 14.12 -0.96
C ARG A 87 -17.96 14.03 -2.47
N PRO A 88 -18.84 13.30 -3.20
CA PRO A 88 -18.63 12.97 -4.62
C PRO A 88 -18.50 14.19 -5.53
N GLU A 89 -19.15 15.31 -5.22
CA GLU A 89 -19.01 16.55 -5.96
C GLU A 89 -17.58 17.09 -5.89
N GLU A 90 -16.95 17.07 -4.71
CA GLU A 90 -15.56 17.49 -4.54
C GLU A 90 -14.58 16.49 -5.21
N VAL A 91 -14.90 15.20 -5.19
CA VAL A 91 -14.14 14.18 -5.93
C VAL A 91 -14.21 14.47 -7.43
N ALA A 92 -15.40 14.74 -7.98
CA ALA A 92 -15.58 15.05 -9.40
C ALA A 92 -14.79 16.30 -9.84
N GLU A 93 -14.68 17.31 -8.98
CA GLU A 93 -13.88 18.52 -9.26
C GLU A 93 -12.36 18.24 -9.24
N GLN A 94 -11.89 17.37 -8.36
CA GLN A 94 -10.46 17.13 -8.13
C GLN A 94 -9.89 16.00 -9.01
N ILE A 95 -10.70 15.03 -9.39
CA ILE A 95 -10.27 13.80 -10.08
C ILE A 95 -9.54 14.08 -11.40
N GLU A 96 -9.93 15.12 -12.12
CA GLU A 96 -9.29 15.50 -13.38
C GLU A 96 -7.87 16.03 -13.15
N SER A 97 -7.60 16.65 -12.00
CA SER A 97 -6.24 17.04 -11.59
C SER A 97 -5.36 15.82 -11.33
N PHE A 98 -5.93 14.78 -10.68
CA PHE A 98 -5.23 13.51 -10.46
C PHE A 98 -4.88 12.83 -11.77
N ARG A 99 -5.84 12.73 -12.71
CA ARG A 99 -5.62 12.10 -14.02
C ARG A 99 -4.53 12.75 -14.86
N ARG A 100 -4.35 14.07 -14.73
CA ARG A 100 -3.33 14.84 -15.49
C ARG A 100 -1.93 14.73 -14.92
N ASP A 101 -1.81 14.36 -13.67
CA ASP A 101 -0.52 14.19 -13.02
C ASP A 101 -0.09 12.72 -13.11
N PRO A 102 0.94 12.39 -13.90
CA PRO A 102 1.36 11.00 -14.09
C PRO A 102 1.91 10.34 -12.82
N LEU A 103 2.12 11.13 -11.76
CA LEU A 103 2.48 10.60 -10.43
C LEU A 103 1.28 10.06 -9.67
N MET A 104 0.10 10.65 -9.88
CA MET A 104 -1.11 10.28 -9.14
C MET A 104 -1.74 9.05 -9.75
N VAL A 105 -1.59 7.90 -9.08
CA VAL A 105 -2.01 6.59 -9.60
C VAL A 105 -3.25 6.02 -8.93
N GLY A 106 -3.57 6.50 -7.74
CA GLY A 106 -4.68 5.96 -6.95
C GLY A 106 -5.05 6.82 -5.76
N VAL A 107 -6.04 6.33 -5.02
CA VAL A 107 -6.62 6.97 -3.83
C VAL A 107 -6.68 5.99 -2.69
N ARG A 108 -6.44 6.47 -1.47
CA ARG A 108 -6.65 5.76 -0.21
C ARG A 108 -7.38 6.66 0.79
N ASN A 109 -8.22 6.05 1.64
CA ASN A 109 -8.79 6.66 2.83
C ASN A 109 -8.53 5.77 4.04
N LEU A 110 -8.30 6.36 5.21
CA LEU A 110 -8.02 5.65 6.45
C LEU A 110 -9.32 5.11 7.09
N ILE A 111 -10.00 4.22 6.37
CA ILE A 111 -11.33 3.70 6.75
C ILE A 111 -11.36 3.04 8.13
N HIS A 112 -10.23 2.57 8.63
CA HIS A 112 -10.11 1.98 9.96
C HIS A 112 -10.25 3.00 11.10
N ASN A 113 -10.16 4.30 10.81
CA ASN A 113 -10.42 5.38 11.74
C ASN A 113 -11.90 5.82 11.70
N ILE A 114 -12.69 5.30 10.75
CA ILE A 114 -14.11 5.62 10.60
C ILE A 114 -14.93 4.64 11.44
N PRO A 115 -15.83 5.12 12.33
CA PRO A 115 -16.59 4.22 13.22
C PRO A 115 -17.55 3.26 12.50
N ASP A 116 -17.97 3.60 11.29
CA ASP A 116 -18.88 2.79 10.49
C ASP A 116 -18.06 1.81 9.60
N PRO A 117 -18.07 0.51 9.87
CA PRO A 117 -17.30 -0.47 9.08
C PRO A 117 -17.86 -0.67 7.67
N GLU A 118 -19.11 -0.26 7.41
CA GLU A 118 -19.75 -0.30 6.09
C GLU A 118 -19.66 1.04 5.34
N TRP A 119 -18.83 1.98 5.80
CA TRP A 119 -18.68 3.31 5.21
C TRP A 119 -18.46 3.28 3.68
N LEU A 120 -17.71 2.30 3.17
CA LEU A 120 -17.47 2.12 1.72
C LEU A 120 -18.74 1.77 0.93
N LEU A 121 -19.80 1.32 1.58
CA LEU A 121 -21.09 1.00 0.93
C LEU A 121 -22.09 2.16 0.95
N ARG A 122 -21.76 3.28 1.58
CA ARG A 122 -22.62 4.46 1.60
C ARG A 122 -22.82 5.00 0.18
N PRO A 123 -24.02 5.51 -0.17
CA PRO A 123 -24.32 5.95 -1.54
C PRO A 123 -23.32 6.97 -2.09
N GLU A 124 -22.92 7.95 -1.27
CA GLU A 124 -21.97 8.99 -1.63
C GLU A 124 -20.56 8.46 -1.87
N VAL A 125 -20.14 7.47 -1.08
CA VAL A 125 -18.83 6.81 -1.25
C VAL A 125 -18.84 5.87 -2.45
N ASP A 126 -19.92 5.14 -2.65
CA ASP A 126 -20.15 4.27 -3.81
C ASP A 126 -20.08 5.08 -5.12
N GLU A 127 -20.73 6.27 -5.15
CA GLU A 127 -20.64 7.21 -6.28
C GLU A 127 -19.18 7.63 -6.54
N SER A 128 -18.44 7.99 -5.50
CA SER A 128 -17.04 8.38 -5.60
C SER A 128 -16.14 7.25 -6.10
N LEU A 129 -16.37 6.00 -5.67
CA LEU A 129 -15.65 4.82 -6.18
C LEU A 129 -15.94 4.62 -7.68
N GLY A 130 -17.16 4.87 -8.15
CA GLY A 130 -17.51 4.87 -9.57
C GLY A 130 -16.78 5.96 -10.37
N LEU A 131 -16.53 7.13 -9.76
CA LEU A 131 -15.71 8.18 -10.36
C LEU A 131 -14.23 7.74 -10.48
N LEU A 132 -13.66 7.10 -9.44
CA LEU A 132 -12.30 6.55 -9.49
C LEU A 132 -12.17 5.49 -10.61
N GLU A 133 -13.13 4.55 -10.67
CA GLU A 133 -13.21 3.52 -11.71
C GLU A 133 -13.19 4.15 -13.12
N SER A 134 -14.08 5.13 -13.34
CA SER A 134 -14.20 5.84 -14.61
C SER A 134 -12.94 6.62 -15.00
N ALA A 135 -12.23 7.12 -13.99
CA ALA A 135 -10.97 7.85 -14.17
C ALA A 135 -9.76 6.91 -14.40
N GLY A 136 -9.91 5.60 -14.16
CA GLY A 136 -8.83 4.62 -14.23
C GLY A 136 -7.84 4.72 -13.07
N LEU A 137 -8.21 5.39 -11.96
CA LEU A 137 -7.43 5.43 -10.72
C LEU A 137 -7.61 4.13 -9.93
N THR A 138 -6.61 3.76 -9.14
CA THR A 138 -6.70 2.60 -8.25
C THR A 138 -7.27 2.99 -6.90
N PHE A 139 -7.78 2.00 -6.15
CA PHE A 139 -8.18 2.16 -4.77
C PHE A 139 -7.34 1.27 -3.86
N ASP A 140 -6.61 1.90 -2.92
CA ASP A 140 -5.84 1.19 -1.89
C ASP A 140 -6.73 0.99 -0.66
N LEU A 141 -7.11 -0.27 -0.41
CA LEU A 141 -8.01 -0.65 0.66
C LEU A 141 -7.24 -1.02 1.93
N VAL A 142 -7.23 -0.13 2.92
CA VAL A 142 -6.62 -0.37 4.23
C VAL A 142 -7.58 -1.16 5.14
N ALA A 143 -7.80 -2.43 4.83
CA ALA A 143 -8.69 -3.32 5.55
C ALA A 143 -8.03 -3.81 6.85
N VAL A 144 -8.33 -3.17 7.98
CA VAL A 144 -7.82 -3.55 9.31
C VAL A 144 -8.82 -4.47 10.04
N LEU A 145 -10.11 -4.22 9.86
CA LEU A 145 -11.19 -5.03 10.45
C LEU A 145 -11.61 -6.16 9.48
N PRO A 146 -12.05 -7.32 9.98
CA PRO A 146 -12.62 -8.37 9.14
C PRO A 146 -13.79 -7.88 8.28
N GLU A 147 -14.61 -6.98 8.83
CA GLU A 147 -15.74 -6.35 8.14
C GLU A 147 -15.28 -5.64 6.87
N HIS A 148 -14.16 -4.89 6.92
CA HIS A 148 -13.61 -4.21 5.74
C HIS A 148 -13.22 -5.20 4.64
N LEU A 149 -12.61 -6.33 5.01
CA LEU A 149 -12.21 -7.37 4.05
C LEU A 149 -13.46 -8.06 3.45
N ALA A 150 -14.52 -8.22 4.24
CA ALA A 150 -15.79 -8.80 3.78
C ALA A 150 -16.51 -7.92 2.74
N LEU A 151 -16.20 -6.62 2.65
CA LEU A 151 -16.78 -5.72 1.64
C LEU A 151 -16.22 -5.95 0.23
N VAL A 152 -15.01 -6.53 0.10
CA VAL A 152 -14.32 -6.63 -1.20
C VAL A 152 -15.19 -7.27 -2.29
N PRO A 153 -15.89 -8.40 -2.08
CA PRO A 153 -16.78 -8.97 -3.10
C PRO A 153 -17.90 -8.02 -3.54
N VAL A 154 -18.46 -7.25 -2.59
CA VAL A 154 -19.53 -6.28 -2.88
C VAL A 154 -18.99 -5.09 -3.69
N LEU A 155 -17.82 -4.57 -3.33
CA LEU A 155 -17.17 -3.49 -4.08
C LEU A 155 -16.87 -3.90 -5.52
N VAL A 156 -16.36 -5.11 -5.73
CA VAL A 156 -16.08 -5.65 -7.07
C VAL A 156 -17.35 -5.90 -7.88
N GLU A 157 -18.46 -6.31 -7.24
CA GLU A 157 -19.75 -6.46 -7.91
C GLU A 157 -20.27 -5.11 -8.41
N ARG A 158 -20.14 -4.03 -7.60
CA ARG A 158 -20.60 -2.69 -7.94
C ARG A 158 -19.67 -1.96 -8.91
N HIS A 159 -18.36 -2.18 -8.77
CA HIS A 159 -17.30 -1.53 -9.55
C HIS A 159 -16.36 -2.56 -10.18
N PRO A 160 -16.82 -3.29 -11.23
CA PRO A 160 -16.09 -4.44 -11.79
C PRO A 160 -14.76 -4.06 -12.48
N ASP A 161 -14.61 -2.81 -12.88
CA ASP A 161 -13.40 -2.30 -13.53
C ASP A 161 -12.47 -1.55 -12.56
N LEU A 162 -12.89 -1.27 -11.33
CA LEU A 162 -12.05 -0.67 -10.30
C LEU A 162 -10.93 -1.63 -9.89
N ARG A 163 -9.69 -1.17 -10.00
CA ARG A 163 -8.52 -1.91 -9.53
C ARG A 163 -8.34 -1.66 -8.04
N ILE A 164 -8.49 -2.69 -7.23
CA ILE A 164 -8.38 -2.61 -5.77
C ILE A 164 -7.10 -3.34 -5.32
N VAL A 165 -6.30 -2.70 -4.46
CA VAL A 165 -5.22 -3.38 -3.74
C VAL A 165 -5.50 -3.41 -2.25
N ILE A 166 -5.43 -4.59 -1.66
CA ILE A 166 -5.60 -4.79 -0.22
C ILE A 166 -4.27 -4.50 0.47
N ASP A 167 -4.23 -3.45 1.28
CA ASP A 167 -3.05 -3.11 2.07
C ASP A 167 -2.76 -4.17 3.14
N HIS A 168 -1.48 -4.54 3.31
CA HIS A 168 -0.97 -5.37 4.41
C HIS A 168 -1.64 -6.74 4.53
N LEU A 169 -2.08 -7.35 3.41
CA LEU A 169 -2.90 -8.57 3.39
C LEU A 169 -4.11 -8.50 4.33
N ALA A 170 -4.69 -7.31 4.53
CA ALA A 170 -5.78 -7.08 5.49
C ALA A 170 -5.43 -7.48 6.94
N LYS A 171 -4.19 -7.20 7.39
CA LYS A 171 -3.75 -7.41 8.78
C LYS A 171 -4.10 -8.82 9.33
N PRO A 172 -3.51 -9.89 8.78
CA PRO A 172 -3.77 -11.26 9.22
C PRO A 172 -3.44 -11.45 10.72
N PRO A 173 -4.10 -12.39 11.41
CA PRO A 173 -3.90 -12.63 12.84
C PRO A 173 -2.59 -13.41 13.12
N ILE A 174 -1.45 -12.80 12.83
CA ILE A 174 -0.13 -13.42 12.91
C ILE A 174 0.24 -13.72 14.35
N GLY A 175 0.66 -14.98 14.60
CA GLY A 175 0.99 -15.47 15.95
C GLY A 175 -0.19 -16.01 16.74
N LEU A 176 -1.42 -15.90 16.23
CA LEU A 176 -2.60 -16.51 16.83
C LEU A 176 -2.83 -17.91 16.26
N GLN A 177 -3.45 -18.80 17.08
CA GLN A 177 -3.81 -20.14 16.64
C GLN A 177 -5.02 -20.12 15.71
N ASP A 178 -5.99 -19.28 16.04
CA ASP A 178 -7.18 -19.07 15.21
C ASP A 178 -6.84 -18.06 14.09
N ARG A 179 -7.06 -18.48 12.86
CA ARG A 179 -6.82 -17.68 11.65
C ARG A 179 -8.11 -17.14 11.03
N GLU A 180 -9.26 -17.52 11.59
CA GLU A 180 -10.55 -17.01 11.13
C GLU A 180 -10.92 -15.70 11.82
N PRO A 181 -11.73 -14.86 11.18
CA PRO A 181 -12.33 -15.03 9.86
C PRO A 181 -11.40 -14.67 8.68
N TRP A 182 -10.17 -14.21 8.92
CA TRP A 182 -9.25 -13.73 7.89
C TRP A 182 -9.01 -14.78 6.78
N TRP A 183 -8.80 -16.05 7.20
CA TRP A 183 -8.46 -17.14 6.27
C TRP A 183 -9.53 -17.41 5.21
N THR A 184 -10.80 -17.29 5.61
CA THR A 184 -11.95 -17.40 4.71
C THR A 184 -12.15 -16.13 3.88
N LEU A 185 -12.09 -14.95 4.51
CA LEU A 185 -12.37 -13.68 3.86
C LEU A 185 -11.34 -13.32 2.80
N ILE A 186 -10.05 -13.56 3.06
CA ILE A 186 -8.99 -13.28 2.07
C ILE A 186 -9.15 -14.18 0.84
N ALA A 187 -9.61 -15.43 1.03
CA ALA A 187 -9.88 -16.34 -0.08
C ALA A 187 -11.09 -15.88 -0.93
N GLN A 188 -12.10 -15.29 -0.31
CA GLN A 188 -13.23 -14.69 -1.02
C GLN A 188 -12.79 -13.46 -1.82
N ALA A 189 -12.02 -12.56 -1.22
CA ALA A 189 -11.49 -11.38 -1.89
C ALA A 189 -10.60 -11.74 -3.10
N ALA A 190 -9.79 -12.78 -2.98
CA ALA A 190 -8.89 -13.23 -4.05
C ALA A 190 -9.59 -13.83 -5.28
N GLN A 191 -10.88 -14.18 -5.19
CA GLN A 191 -11.67 -14.67 -6.33
C GLN A 191 -11.84 -13.59 -7.41
N ALA A 192 -11.80 -12.33 -7.03
CA ALA A 192 -11.90 -11.21 -7.96
C ALA A 192 -10.56 -10.98 -8.69
N PRO A 193 -10.50 -11.07 -10.03
CA PRO A 193 -9.24 -11.03 -10.78
C PRO A 193 -8.54 -9.67 -10.76
N ARG A 194 -9.27 -8.58 -10.49
CA ARG A 194 -8.74 -7.21 -10.40
C ARG A 194 -8.33 -6.81 -8.98
N VAL A 195 -8.48 -7.71 -8.01
CA VAL A 195 -8.01 -7.49 -6.63
C VAL A 195 -6.59 -8.01 -6.49
N THR A 196 -5.74 -7.13 -6.02
CA THR A 196 -4.31 -7.36 -5.74
C THR A 196 -4.09 -7.20 -4.24
N ALA A 197 -2.96 -7.63 -3.70
CA ALA A 197 -2.66 -7.44 -2.28
C ALA A 197 -1.18 -7.08 -2.05
N LYS A 198 -0.93 -6.28 -1.00
CA LYS A 198 0.42 -5.89 -0.60
C LYS A 198 0.96 -6.79 0.50
N VAL A 199 2.12 -7.36 0.24
CA VAL A 199 2.98 -8.04 1.23
C VAL A 199 3.76 -6.94 1.96
N SER A 200 3.10 -6.27 2.89
CA SER A 200 3.60 -5.11 3.63
C SER A 200 3.00 -5.09 5.04
N GLY A 201 3.61 -4.39 5.98
CA GLY A 201 3.04 -4.16 7.31
C GLY A 201 2.70 -5.43 8.13
N LEU A 202 3.14 -6.62 7.72
CA LEU A 202 2.78 -7.89 8.37
C LEU A 202 3.39 -8.02 9.76
N TYR A 203 4.55 -7.43 9.97
CA TYR A 203 5.22 -7.34 11.26
C TYR A 203 4.40 -6.54 12.29
N SER A 204 3.63 -5.55 11.86
CA SER A 204 2.74 -4.76 12.73
C SER A 204 1.41 -5.45 13.03
N ALA A 205 1.11 -6.55 12.35
CA ALA A 205 -0.07 -7.38 12.61
C ALA A 205 0.19 -8.45 13.71
N THR A 206 1.42 -8.57 14.21
CA THR A 206 1.75 -9.47 15.32
C THR A 206 1.36 -8.84 16.65
N ALA A 207 1.02 -9.66 17.64
CA ALA A 207 0.70 -9.20 19.00
C ALA A 207 1.85 -8.42 19.65
N ASP A 208 3.11 -8.75 19.30
CA ASP A 208 4.32 -8.03 19.67
C ASP A 208 5.10 -7.69 18.40
N SER A 209 5.02 -6.44 17.98
CA SER A 209 5.70 -5.94 16.79
C SER A 209 7.24 -5.96 16.90
N SER A 210 7.79 -6.15 18.09
CA SER A 210 9.24 -6.30 18.30
C SER A 210 9.71 -7.75 18.16
N ALA A 211 8.83 -8.73 18.36
CA ALA A 211 9.14 -10.17 18.41
C ALA A 211 8.74 -10.95 17.15
N TRP A 212 8.32 -10.28 16.08
CA TRP A 212 7.97 -10.94 14.83
C TRP A 212 9.16 -11.66 14.18
N THR A 213 8.86 -12.76 13.48
CA THR A 213 9.84 -13.54 12.72
C THR A 213 9.30 -13.91 11.35
N THR A 214 10.19 -14.24 10.42
CA THR A 214 9.83 -14.76 9.09
C THR A 214 8.90 -15.97 9.19
N GLU A 215 9.15 -16.86 10.14
CA GLU A 215 8.38 -18.10 10.30
C GLU A 215 6.94 -17.85 10.76
N LEU A 216 6.71 -16.80 11.56
CA LEU A 216 5.34 -16.38 11.93
C LEU A 216 4.56 -15.81 10.74
N ILE A 217 5.25 -15.10 9.84
CA ILE A 217 4.65 -14.49 8.66
C ILE A 217 4.44 -15.53 7.53
N ARG A 218 5.33 -16.51 7.41
CA ARG A 218 5.38 -17.50 6.32
C ARG A 218 4.02 -18.09 5.95
N PRO A 219 3.19 -18.63 6.87
CA PRO A 219 1.92 -19.26 6.50
C PRO A 219 0.93 -18.31 5.82
N TYR A 220 0.99 -17.02 6.16
CA TYR A 220 0.11 -16.00 5.57
C TYR A 220 0.60 -15.54 4.21
N PHE A 221 1.91 -15.45 4.03
CA PHE A 221 2.53 -15.19 2.73
C PHE A 221 2.26 -16.35 1.75
N GLU A 222 2.49 -17.60 2.17
CA GLU A 222 2.22 -18.78 1.34
C GLU A 222 0.74 -18.87 0.96
N ARG A 223 -0.16 -18.56 1.89
CA ARG A 223 -1.60 -18.47 1.60
C ARG A 223 -1.92 -17.38 0.59
N ALA A 224 -1.29 -16.22 0.69
CA ALA A 224 -1.49 -15.15 -0.28
C ALA A 224 -0.97 -15.56 -1.68
N VAL A 225 0.19 -16.21 -1.75
CA VAL A 225 0.74 -16.75 -3.03
C VAL A 225 -0.21 -17.79 -3.63
N GLU A 226 -0.75 -18.70 -2.82
CA GLU A 226 -1.74 -19.71 -3.28
C GLU A 226 -2.99 -19.06 -3.88
N LEU A 227 -3.52 -18.00 -3.24
CA LEU A 227 -4.80 -17.39 -3.60
C LEU A 227 -4.69 -16.35 -4.72
N PHE A 228 -3.72 -15.47 -4.66
CA PHE A 228 -3.55 -14.36 -5.60
C PHE A 228 -2.61 -14.70 -6.75
N GLY A 229 -1.69 -15.62 -6.53
CA GLY A 229 -0.52 -15.79 -7.41
C GLY A 229 0.43 -14.58 -7.33
N PRO A 230 1.71 -14.76 -7.71
CA PRO A 230 2.73 -13.69 -7.64
C PRO A 230 2.38 -12.46 -8.46
N SER A 231 1.63 -12.61 -9.56
CA SER A 231 1.22 -11.50 -10.44
C SER A 231 0.17 -10.57 -9.84
N ARG A 232 -0.39 -10.92 -8.68
CA ARG A 232 -1.32 -10.07 -7.93
C ARG A 232 -0.84 -9.82 -6.49
N LEU A 233 0.47 -9.97 -6.24
CA LEU A 233 1.11 -9.60 -4.99
C LEU A 233 2.20 -8.57 -5.27
N MET A 234 2.35 -7.58 -4.36
CA MET A 234 3.45 -6.61 -4.44
C MET A 234 4.07 -6.38 -3.07
N PHE A 235 5.39 -6.20 -3.03
CA PHE A 235 6.14 -5.86 -1.83
C PHE A 235 5.88 -4.42 -1.39
N GLY A 236 5.83 -4.19 -0.07
CA GLY A 236 5.85 -2.87 0.55
C GLY A 236 6.56 -2.88 1.90
N GLY A 237 7.42 -1.90 2.16
CA GLY A 237 8.20 -1.78 3.39
C GLY A 237 7.45 -1.13 4.54
N ASP A 238 6.38 -0.37 4.24
CA ASP A 238 5.52 0.32 5.20
C ASP A 238 6.36 1.21 6.16
N TRP A 239 7.39 1.87 5.61
CA TRP A 239 8.17 2.83 6.37
C TRP A 239 7.42 4.19 6.41
N PRO A 240 7.43 4.93 7.53
CA PRO A 240 8.21 4.71 8.74
C PRO A 240 7.52 3.87 9.82
N ILE A 241 6.33 3.30 9.58
CA ILE A 241 5.66 2.40 10.54
C ILE A 241 6.59 1.22 10.91
N SER A 242 7.39 0.74 9.96
CA SER A 242 8.39 -0.31 10.18
C SER A 242 9.43 0.03 11.27
N VAL A 243 9.64 1.31 11.60
CA VAL A 243 10.54 1.73 12.69
C VAL A 243 10.07 1.15 14.03
N LEU A 244 8.75 1.07 14.24
CA LEU A 244 8.15 0.48 15.44
C LEU A 244 8.40 -1.04 15.57
N SER A 245 8.87 -1.67 14.50
CA SER A 245 9.11 -3.12 14.41
C SER A 245 10.56 -3.47 14.08
N GLY A 246 11.48 -2.54 14.33
CA GLY A 246 12.92 -2.74 14.17
C GLY A 246 13.52 -2.14 12.89
N GLY A 247 12.73 -1.39 12.12
CA GLY A 247 13.20 -0.59 10.99
C GLY A 247 13.13 -1.30 9.64
N TYR A 248 13.33 -0.51 8.59
CA TYR A 248 13.19 -0.93 7.20
C TYR A 248 14.06 -2.15 6.85
N GLU A 249 15.32 -2.13 7.25
CA GLU A 249 16.26 -3.21 6.93
C GLU A 249 15.90 -4.54 7.59
N ARG A 250 15.36 -4.49 8.82
CA ARG A 250 14.84 -5.69 9.48
C ARG A 250 13.66 -6.27 8.72
N VAL A 251 12.74 -5.42 8.26
CA VAL A 251 11.60 -5.85 7.45
C VAL A 251 12.07 -6.48 6.14
N TRP A 252 12.93 -5.78 5.39
CA TRP A 252 13.49 -6.29 4.15
C TRP A 252 14.18 -7.64 4.33
N ASN A 253 15.08 -7.75 5.30
CA ASN A 253 15.82 -8.99 5.57
C ASN A 253 14.92 -10.11 6.08
N GLY A 254 13.87 -9.78 6.83
CA GLY A 254 12.91 -10.77 7.33
C GLY A 254 11.96 -11.31 6.27
N LEU A 255 11.56 -10.49 5.30
CA LEU A 255 10.74 -10.95 4.17
C LEU A 255 11.58 -11.60 3.05
N GLY A 256 12.84 -11.24 2.94
CA GLY A 256 13.76 -11.74 1.91
C GLY A 256 13.75 -13.27 1.72
N PRO A 257 13.81 -14.10 2.77
CA PRO A 257 13.72 -15.57 2.63
C PRO A 257 12.39 -16.07 2.04
N LEU A 258 11.28 -15.31 2.19
CA LEU A 258 9.99 -15.65 1.60
C LEU A 258 10.03 -15.39 0.09
N PHE A 259 10.56 -14.24 -0.32
CA PHE A 259 10.72 -13.91 -1.74
C PHE A 259 11.73 -14.81 -2.43
N ALA A 260 12.83 -15.17 -1.75
CA ALA A 260 13.84 -16.08 -2.28
C ALA A 260 13.33 -17.52 -2.49
N ALA A 261 12.24 -17.91 -1.84
CA ALA A 261 11.61 -19.22 -2.05
C ALA A 261 10.76 -19.29 -3.33
N LEU A 262 10.42 -18.14 -3.93
CA LEU A 262 9.77 -18.06 -5.25
C LEU A 262 10.81 -18.30 -6.35
N ASP A 263 10.35 -18.77 -7.51
CA ASP A 263 11.21 -18.75 -8.68
C ASP A 263 11.54 -17.31 -9.12
N GLU A 264 12.47 -17.15 -10.04
CA GLU A 264 12.97 -15.82 -10.45
C GLU A 264 11.85 -14.96 -11.07
N THR A 265 11.01 -15.53 -11.90
CA THR A 265 9.91 -14.82 -12.57
C THR A 265 8.86 -14.35 -11.56
N ASP A 266 8.47 -15.24 -10.66
CA ASP A 266 7.48 -14.96 -9.63
C ASP A 266 8.00 -13.94 -8.61
N ARG A 267 9.26 -14.04 -8.23
CA ARG A 267 9.91 -13.06 -7.36
C ARG A 267 9.97 -11.68 -8.00
N ASP A 268 10.32 -11.58 -9.29
CA ASP A 268 10.35 -10.33 -10.04
C ASP A 268 8.96 -9.71 -10.14
N ARG A 269 7.91 -10.54 -10.28
CA ARG A 269 6.51 -10.04 -10.21
C ARG A 269 6.21 -9.40 -8.86
N VAL A 270 6.50 -10.07 -7.76
CA VAL A 270 6.22 -9.55 -6.40
C VAL A 270 7.05 -8.32 -6.07
N LEU A 271 8.31 -8.27 -6.48
CA LEU A 271 9.23 -7.20 -6.12
C LEU A 271 9.15 -5.97 -7.04
N SER A 272 8.49 -6.08 -8.20
CA SER A 272 8.45 -4.99 -9.18
C SER A 272 7.24 -5.04 -10.11
N GLY A 273 7.14 -6.10 -10.91
CA GLY A 273 6.25 -6.15 -12.07
C GLY A 273 4.78 -5.92 -11.73
N THR A 274 4.31 -6.46 -10.61
CA THR A 274 2.93 -6.29 -10.16
C THR A 274 2.62 -4.83 -9.81
N ALA A 275 3.51 -4.16 -9.07
CA ALA A 275 3.32 -2.75 -8.72
C ALA A 275 3.32 -1.86 -9.97
N ILE A 276 4.26 -2.07 -10.90
CA ILE A 276 4.35 -1.32 -12.15
C ILE A 276 3.06 -1.45 -12.97
N GLU A 277 2.56 -2.67 -13.13
CA GLU A 277 1.36 -2.96 -13.92
C GLU A 277 0.10 -2.46 -13.22
N PHE A 278 -0.06 -2.76 -11.93
CA PHE A 278 -1.24 -2.39 -11.15
C PHE A 278 -1.45 -0.89 -11.10
N TYR A 279 -0.41 -0.12 -10.77
CA TYR A 279 -0.48 1.33 -10.69
C TYR A 279 -0.34 2.04 -12.05
N GLY A 280 0.10 1.32 -13.10
CA GLY A 280 0.38 1.95 -14.39
C GLY A 280 1.51 2.97 -14.29
N ILE A 281 2.57 2.64 -13.53
CA ILE A 281 3.69 3.56 -13.29
C ILE A 281 4.29 4.02 -14.61
N ASP A 282 4.54 5.33 -14.73
CA ASP A 282 5.08 5.96 -15.94
C ASP A 282 6.38 5.25 -16.39
N PRO A 283 6.41 4.68 -17.60
CA PRO A 283 7.59 4.02 -18.15
C PRO A 283 8.85 4.89 -18.19
N GLN A 284 8.70 6.22 -18.27
CA GLN A 284 9.85 7.13 -18.25
C GLN A 284 10.53 7.17 -16.88
N ARG A 285 9.75 7.05 -15.78
CA ARG A 285 10.28 6.95 -14.43
C ARG A 285 11.01 5.64 -14.21
N ILE A 286 10.42 4.53 -14.67
CA ILE A 286 11.07 3.22 -14.64
C ILE A 286 12.40 3.26 -15.39
N ALA A 287 12.41 3.77 -16.63
CA ALA A 287 13.64 3.92 -17.41
C ALA A 287 14.67 4.85 -16.75
N ALA A 288 14.25 5.83 -15.95
CA ALA A 288 15.16 6.69 -15.18
C ALA A 288 15.85 5.90 -14.06
N LEU A 289 15.11 5.05 -13.34
CA LEU A 289 15.69 4.17 -12.31
C LEU A 289 16.70 3.19 -12.92
N GLU A 290 16.39 2.58 -14.06
CA GLU A 290 17.29 1.67 -14.78
C GLU A 290 18.61 2.35 -15.15
N ARG A 291 18.55 3.60 -15.63
CA ARG A 291 19.76 4.40 -15.95
C ARG A 291 20.58 4.76 -14.71
N SER A 292 19.97 4.94 -13.56
CA SER A 292 20.69 5.27 -12.32
C SER A 292 21.49 4.11 -11.74
N ARG A 293 21.17 2.86 -12.16
CA ARG A 293 21.88 1.64 -11.81
C ARG A 293 23.10 1.34 -12.70
N ALA A 294 23.14 1.92 -13.90
CA ALA A 294 24.16 1.67 -14.90
C ALA A 294 25.40 2.54 -14.67
#